data_28ccff2d586db42d68439896f980402d
#
_entry.id   28ccff2d586db42d68439896f980402d
#
_cell.length_a   1.000
_cell.length_b   1.000
_cell.length_c   1.000
_cell.angle_alpha   90.00
_cell.angle_beta   90.00
_cell.angle_gamma   90.00
#
_symmetry.space_group_name_H-M   'P 1'
#
loop_
_entity.id
_entity.type
_entity.pdbx_description
1 polymer ?
#
loop_
_entity_poly.entity_id
_entity_poly.type
_entity_poly.pdbx_seq_one_letter_code
_entity_poly.pdbx_strand_id
1 'polypeptide(L)'
;MNVQVVRCISVFLIGILFLLLGDSALSLLVITVGLLLMIPGVWALISYIRQIEQRPMFPLAALGSFILGLWMAVSPAFFVGFFMYVLGGVLVALGVYQLAALVVSSHLLPVSWPLYAMPILVLLLGLFVLFNPFKAAALPFILIGVGCIFGAINDLVAALRTSRQRKAIKHTVDVEDAEVV
;
A
#
# COMPACT_ATOMS: atom_id res chain seq x y z
N MET A 1 -24.38 -6.79 19.16
CA MET A 1 -23.07 -7.26 18.64
C MET A 1 -22.16 -6.05 18.67
N ASN A 2 -21.10 -6.05 19.48
CA ASN A 2 -20.32 -4.84 19.76
C ASN A 2 -19.59 -4.37 18.51
N VAL A 3 -19.75 -3.10 18.16
CA VAL A 3 -19.10 -2.46 17.00
C VAL A 3 -17.59 -2.76 16.94
N GLN A 4 -16.94 -2.92 18.08
CA GLN A 4 -15.53 -3.31 18.19
C GLN A 4 -15.25 -4.70 17.62
N VAL A 5 -16.12 -5.69 17.86
CA VAL A 5 -15.94 -7.07 17.35
C VAL A 5 -16.10 -7.09 15.83
N VAL A 6 -17.09 -6.36 15.30
CA VAL A 6 -17.28 -6.24 13.83
C VAL A 6 -16.05 -5.61 13.19
N ARG A 7 -15.50 -4.55 13.78
CA ARG A 7 -14.28 -3.89 13.30
C ARG A 7 -13.08 -4.86 13.29
N CYS A 8 -12.86 -5.62 14.38
CA CYS A 8 -11.76 -6.59 14.45
C CYS A 8 -11.89 -7.67 13.37
N ILE A 9 -13.11 -8.19 13.14
CA ILE A 9 -13.36 -9.19 12.11
C ILE A 9 -13.13 -8.61 10.71
N SER A 10 -13.58 -7.38 10.46
CA SER A 10 -13.37 -6.72 9.16
C SER A 10 -11.89 -6.50 8.86
N VAL A 11 -11.10 -6.00 9.83
CA VAL A 11 -9.65 -5.78 9.67
C VAL A 11 -8.92 -7.12 9.47
N PHE A 12 -9.32 -8.17 10.18
CA PHE A 12 -8.75 -9.51 10.03
C PHE A 12 -9.02 -10.09 8.64
N LEU A 13 -10.26 -9.98 8.14
CA LEU A 13 -10.63 -10.41 6.79
C LEU A 13 -9.86 -9.65 5.71
N ILE A 14 -9.70 -8.33 5.87
CA ILE A 14 -8.91 -7.51 4.96
C ILE A 14 -7.44 -7.95 4.97
N GLY A 15 -6.86 -8.24 6.15
CA GLY A 15 -5.49 -8.73 6.26
C GLY A 15 -5.28 -10.06 5.54
N ILE A 16 -6.22 -11.01 5.68
CA ILE A 16 -6.19 -12.28 4.95
C ILE A 16 -6.32 -12.05 3.44
N LEU A 17 -7.23 -11.17 3.03
CA LEU A 17 -7.43 -10.83 1.63
C LEU A 17 -6.14 -10.28 0.99
N PHE A 18 -5.42 -9.39 1.68
CA PHE A 18 -4.14 -8.86 1.22
C PHE A 18 -3.05 -9.94 1.13
N LEU A 19 -3.03 -10.91 2.03
CA LEU A 19 -2.09 -12.03 1.95
C LEU A 19 -2.39 -12.96 0.77
N LEU A 20 -3.67 -13.23 0.50
CA LEU A 20 -4.08 -14.12 -0.58
C LEU A 20 -3.93 -13.47 -1.97
N LEU A 21 -4.16 -12.17 -2.06
CA LEU A 21 -4.07 -11.41 -3.31
C LEU A 21 -2.71 -10.71 -3.51
N GLY A 22 -1.73 -10.90 -2.62
CA GLY A 22 -0.45 -10.17 -2.63
C GLY A 22 0.21 -10.11 -4.00
N ASP A 23 0.26 -11.22 -4.72
CA ASP A 23 0.85 -11.29 -6.07
C ASP A 23 0.00 -10.59 -7.15
N SER A 24 -1.33 -10.58 -6.97
CA SER A 24 -2.27 -10.01 -7.95
C SER A 24 -2.70 -8.58 -7.58
N ALA A 25 -2.48 -8.15 -6.35
CA ALA A 25 -2.99 -6.87 -5.83
C ALA A 25 -2.48 -5.68 -6.65
N LEU A 26 -1.19 -5.67 -7.02
CA LEU A 26 -0.63 -4.60 -7.81
C LEU A 26 -1.18 -4.59 -9.25
N SER A 27 -1.40 -5.76 -9.85
CA SER A 27 -2.01 -5.88 -11.17
C SER A 27 -3.46 -5.37 -11.16
N LEU A 28 -4.24 -5.71 -10.13
CA LEU A 28 -5.61 -5.20 -9.94
C LEU A 28 -5.61 -3.68 -9.77
N LEU A 29 -4.66 -3.13 -9.03
CA LEU A 29 -4.51 -1.69 -8.85
C LEU A 29 -4.21 -1.01 -10.20
N VAL A 30 -3.29 -1.54 -11.01
CA VAL A 30 -2.98 -1.00 -12.34
C VAL A 30 -4.20 -1.07 -13.27
N ILE A 31 -4.95 -2.17 -13.26
CA ILE A 31 -6.19 -2.30 -14.05
C ILE A 31 -7.21 -1.26 -13.61
N THR A 32 -7.41 -1.08 -12.31
CA THR A 32 -8.35 -0.09 -11.75
C THR A 32 -7.97 1.34 -12.16
N VAL A 33 -6.70 1.70 -12.07
CA VAL A 33 -6.19 2.99 -12.53
C VAL A 33 -6.37 3.15 -14.03
N GLY A 34 -6.08 2.10 -14.82
CA GLY A 34 -6.30 2.09 -16.26
C GLY A 34 -7.77 2.36 -16.64
N LEU A 35 -8.71 1.69 -15.96
CA LEU A 35 -10.14 1.91 -16.14
C LEU A 35 -10.57 3.33 -15.75
N LEU A 36 -10.05 3.86 -14.63
CA LEU A 36 -10.30 5.23 -14.20
C LEU A 36 -9.81 6.26 -15.23
N LEU A 37 -8.65 6.01 -15.86
CA LEU A 37 -8.12 6.86 -16.93
C LEU A 37 -8.94 6.78 -18.22
N MET A 38 -9.59 5.64 -18.49
CA MET A 38 -10.48 5.52 -19.64
C MET A 38 -11.73 6.40 -19.54
N ILE A 39 -12.28 6.59 -18.34
CA ILE A 39 -13.53 7.36 -18.13
C ILE A 39 -13.42 8.80 -18.70
N PRO A 40 -12.44 9.63 -18.27
CA PRO A 40 -12.28 10.98 -18.84
C PRO A 40 -11.90 10.94 -20.31
N GLY A 41 -11.13 9.92 -20.77
CA GLY A 41 -10.80 9.74 -22.19
C GLY A 41 -12.04 9.54 -23.06
N VAL A 42 -12.94 8.63 -22.66
CA VAL A 42 -14.22 8.39 -23.35
C VAL A 42 -15.13 9.60 -23.31
N TRP A 43 -15.26 10.25 -22.15
CA TRP A 43 -16.09 11.45 -22.00
C TRP A 43 -15.62 12.60 -22.90
N ALA A 44 -14.31 12.84 -22.93
CA ALA A 44 -13.74 13.88 -23.79
C ALA A 44 -13.89 13.55 -25.28
N LEU A 45 -13.80 12.27 -25.67
CA LEU A 45 -14.01 11.82 -27.04
C LEU A 45 -15.48 12.02 -27.48
N ILE A 46 -16.44 11.65 -26.63
CA ILE A 46 -17.88 11.87 -26.88
C ILE A 46 -18.18 13.35 -26.98
N SER A 47 -17.62 14.18 -26.11
CA SER A 47 -17.80 15.64 -26.13
C SER A 47 -17.21 16.26 -27.39
N TYR A 48 -16.11 15.77 -27.89
CA TYR A 48 -15.50 16.20 -29.14
C TYR A 48 -16.41 15.88 -30.35
N ILE A 49 -16.94 14.65 -30.41
CA ILE A 49 -17.84 14.25 -31.52
C ILE A 49 -19.11 15.09 -31.53
N ARG A 50 -19.59 15.52 -30.35
CA ARG A 50 -20.79 16.38 -30.24
C ARG A 50 -20.54 17.85 -30.60
N GLN A 51 -19.29 18.34 -30.53
CA GLN A 51 -18.92 19.75 -30.68
C GLN A 51 -17.93 19.99 -31.83
N ILE A 52 -17.91 19.13 -32.84
CA ILE A 52 -16.97 19.18 -33.99
C ILE A 52 -16.94 20.55 -34.66
N GLU A 53 -18.09 21.26 -34.74
CA GLU A 53 -18.18 22.56 -35.40
C GLU A 53 -17.55 23.73 -34.63
N GLN A 54 -17.31 23.59 -33.31
CA GLN A 54 -16.88 24.71 -32.47
C GLN A 54 -15.41 24.59 -31.98
N ARG A 55 -14.72 23.46 -32.17
CA ARG A 55 -13.35 23.26 -31.71
C ARG A 55 -12.44 22.67 -32.80
N PRO A 56 -11.58 23.50 -33.41
CA PRO A 56 -10.67 23.04 -34.48
C PRO A 56 -9.47 22.23 -33.99
N MET A 57 -9.27 22.10 -32.67
CA MET A 57 -8.13 21.34 -32.13
C MET A 57 -8.47 19.88 -31.84
N PHE A 58 -7.71 18.97 -32.43
CA PHE A 58 -7.80 17.51 -32.20
C PHE A 58 -7.55 17.18 -30.73
N PRO A 59 -8.38 16.35 -30.08
CA PRO A 59 -8.26 16.05 -28.65
C PRO A 59 -7.16 15.02 -28.38
N LEU A 60 -5.92 15.38 -28.65
CA LEU A 60 -4.74 14.51 -28.44
C LEU A 60 -4.66 13.98 -27.00
N ALA A 61 -5.00 14.81 -26.01
CA ALA A 61 -4.99 14.42 -24.62
C ALA A 61 -6.07 13.37 -24.31
N ALA A 62 -7.26 13.49 -24.89
CA ALA A 62 -8.35 12.52 -24.71
C ALA A 62 -8.00 11.16 -25.33
N LEU A 63 -7.46 11.19 -26.54
CA LEU A 63 -7.01 9.98 -27.23
C LEU A 63 -5.86 9.32 -26.48
N GLY A 64 -4.88 10.11 -25.99
CA GLY A 64 -3.76 9.63 -25.18
C GLY A 64 -4.22 8.97 -23.89
N SER A 65 -5.14 9.59 -23.15
CA SER A 65 -5.70 9.02 -21.90
C SER A 65 -6.45 7.72 -22.16
N PHE A 66 -7.23 7.65 -23.25
CA PHE A 66 -7.97 6.45 -23.62
C PHE A 66 -7.04 5.30 -23.99
N ILE A 67 -6.06 5.54 -24.87
CA ILE A 67 -5.10 4.53 -25.32
C ILE A 67 -4.26 4.04 -24.15
N LEU A 68 -3.78 4.95 -23.31
CA LEU A 68 -2.95 4.61 -22.15
C LEU A 68 -3.75 3.82 -21.10
N GLY A 69 -4.98 4.22 -20.81
CA GLY A 69 -5.89 3.49 -19.93
C GLY A 69 -6.19 2.09 -20.44
N LEU A 70 -6.46 1.95 -21.74
CA LEU A 70 -6.70 0.67 -22.38
C LEU A 70 -5.45 -0.23 -22.32
N TRP A 71 -4.26 0.33 -22.58
CA TRP A 71 -3.02 -0.43 -22.52
C TRP A 71 -2.72 -0.90 -21.08
N MET A 72 -2.93 -0.05 -20.07
CA MET A 72 -2.81 -0.44 -18.66
C MET A 72 -3.77 -1.57 -18.29
N ALA A 73 -5.00 -1.54 -18.81
CA ALA A 73 -6.00 -2.58 -18.53
C ALA A 73 -5.66 -3.92 -19.20
N VAL A 74 -5.14 -3.89 -20.44
CA VAL A 74 -4.80 -5.08 -21.22
C VAL A 74 -3.48 -5.73 -20.79
N SER A 75 -2.50 -4.93 -20.43
CA SER A 75 -1.15 -5.39 -20.07
C SER A 75 -0.67 -4.83 -18.73
N PRO A 76 -1.34 -5.15 -17.62
CA PRO A 76 -0.96 -4.61 -16.31
C PRO A 76 0.43 -5.05 -15.86
N ALA A 77 0.86 -6.27 -16.22
CA ALA A 77 2.17 -6.81 -15.88
C ALA A 77 3.33 -5.98 -16.45
N PHE A 78 3.17 -5.42 -17.64
CA PHE A 78 4.17 -4.52 -18.22
C PHE A 78 4.39 -3.28 -17.36
N PHE A 79 3.30 -2.65 -16.92
CA PHE A 79 3.38 -1.44 -16.08
C PHE A 79 3.92 -1.75 -14.69
N VAL A 80 3.48 -2.86 -14.08
CA VAL A 80 4.04 -3.33 -12.81
C VAL A 80 5.54 -3.53 -12.92
N GLY A 81 6.00 -4.28 -13.94
CA GLY A 81 7.42 -4.51 -14.19
C GLY A 81 8.19 -3.20 -14.40
N PHE A 82 7.67 -2.31 -15.25
CA PHE A 82 8.30 -1.02 -15.52
C PHE A 82 8.48 -0.18 -14.24
N PHE A 83 7.42 -0.02 -13.44
CA PHE A 83 7.51 0.73 -12.18
C PHE A 83 8.46 0.08 -11.19
N MET A 84 8.50 -1.26 -11.12
CA MET A 84 9.44 -1.96 -10.23
C MET A 84 10.89 -1.81 -10.69
N TYR A 85 11.18 -1.84 -12.00
CA TYR A 85 12.52 -1.56 -12.50
C TYR A 85 12.98 -0.13 -12.20
N VAL A 86 12.10 0.86 -12.39
CA VAL A 86 12.39 2.26 -12.04
C VAL A 86 12.63 2.39 -10.53
N LEU A 87 11.75 1.80 -9.71
CA LEU A 87 11.90 1.82 -8.25
C LEU A 87 13.20 1.14 -7.79
N GLY A 88 13.51 -0.04 -8.33
CA GLY A 88 14.75 -0.76 -8.05
C GLY A 88 15.97 0.05 -8.42
N GLY A 89 15.98 0.68 -9.62
CA GLY A 89 17.06 1.57 -10.07
C GLY A 89 17.26 2.76 -9.13
N VAL A 90 16.17 3.41 -8.71
CA VAL A 90 16.23 4.53 -7.75
C VAL A 90 16.75 4.06 -6.39
N LEU A 91 16.30 2.90 -5.88
CA LEU A 91 16.80 2.36 -4.61
C LEU A 91 18.29 2.03 -4.66
N VAL A 92 18.77 1.44 -5.76
CA VAL A 92 20.21 1.19 -5.95
C VAL A 92 20.99 2.50 -5.99
N ALA A 93 20.54 3.49 -6.76
CA ALA A 93 21.17 4.80 -6.83
C ALA A 93 21.22 5.48 -5.46
N LEU A 94 20.13 5.44 -4.69
CA LEU A 94 20.08 5.97 -3.32
C LEU A 94 21.02 5.21 -2.38
N GLY A 95 21.06 3.89 -2.45
CA GLY A 95 21.98 3.07 -1.63
C GLY A 95 23.45 3.40 -1.91
N VAL A 96 23.81 3.51 -3.18
CA VAL A 96 25.17 3.91 -3.59
C VAL A 96 25.48 5.33 -3.15
N TYR A 97 24.56 6.27 -3.32
CA TYR A 97 24.74 7.66 -2.88
C TYR A 97 24.93 7.75 -1.35
N GLN A 98 24.11 7.03 -0.55
CA GLN A 98 24.25 7.00 0.89
C GLN A 98 25.59 6.40 1.34
N LEU A 99 26.02 5.30 0.69
CA LEU A 99 27.34 4.71 0.96
C LEU A 99 28.48 5.67 0.64
N ALA A 100 28.44 6.31 -0.52
CA ALA A 100 29.45 7.30 -0.91
C ALA A 100 29.50 8.47 0.09
N ALA A 101 28.34 9.00 0.50
CA ALA A 101 28.24 10.07 1.49
C ALA A 101 28.83 9.65 2.85
N LEU A 102 28.57 8.40 3.29
CA LEU A 102 29.14 7.89 4.54
C LEU A 102 30.66 7.73 4.48
N VAL A 103 31.18 7.23 3.35
CA VAL A 103 32.61 7.08 3.16
C VAL A 103 33.33 8.44 3.19
N VAL A 104 32.77 9.45 2.54
CA VAL A 104 33.30 10.81 2.59
C VAL A 104 33.25 11.38 4.03
N SER A 105 32.13 11.15 4.74
CA SER A 105 31.96 11.65 6.12
C SER A 105 32.86 10.92 7.12
N SER A 106 33.21 9.66 6.88
CA SER A 106 34.09 8.89 7.76
C SER A 106 35.51 9.41 7.83
N HIS A 107 35.95 10.18 6.82
CA HIS A 107 37.24 10.88 6.86
C HIS A 107 37.25 12.09 7.80
N LEU A 108 36.08 12.63 8.15
CA LEU A 108 35.94 13.83 8.98
C LEU A 108 35.52 13.53 10.43
N LEU A 109 34.76 12.44 10.65
CA LEU A 109 34.21 12.06 11.96
C LEU A 109 34.24 10.53 12.11
N PRO A 110 34.50 9.99 13.34
CA PRO A 110 34.43 8.55 13.58
C PRO A 110 32.97 8.07 13.41
N VAL A 111 32.67 7.45 12.29
CA VAL A 111 31.36 6.89 11.98
C VAL A 111 31.24 5.51 12.59
N SER A 112 30.22 5.31 13.44
CA SER A 112 29.94 4.02 14.06
C SER A 112 29.52 2.97 13.02
N TRP A 113 30.03 1.75 13.12
CA TRP A 113 29.75 0.63 12.20
C TRP A 113 28.25 0.38 11.90
N PRO A 114 27.31 0.52 12.87
CA PRO A 114 25.87 0.34 12.60
C PRO A 114 25.29 1.29 11.56
N LEU A 115 25.90 2.46 11.32
CA LEU A 115 25.39 3.41 10.32
C LEU A 115 25.55 2.92 8.89
N TYR A 116 26.49 2.02 8.62
CA TYR A 116 26.64 1.39 7.29
C TYR A 116 25.55 0.37 6.98
N ALA A 117 24.88 -0.17 8.01
CA ALA A 117 23.87 -1.21 7.83
C ALA A 117 22.66 -0.71 7.01
N MET A 118 22.20 0.55 7.24
CA MET A 118 21.05 1.11 6.52
C MET A 118 21.29 1.29 5.02
N PRO A 119 22.37 1.93 4.55
CA PRO A 119 22.67 2.03 3.11
C PRO A 119 22.87 0.69 2.43
N ILE A 120 23.52 -0.27 3.10
CA ILE A 120 23.69 -1.62 2.58
C ILE A 120 22.34 -2.32 2.43
N LEU A 121 21.44 -2.19 3.40
CA LEU A 121 20.10 -2.76 3.34
C LEU A 121 19.28 -2.17 2.18
N VAL A 122 19.33 -0.84 1.99
CA VAL A 122 18.65 -0.16 0.87
C VAL A 122 19.21 -0.64 -0.47
N LEU A 123 20.52 -0.79 -0.59
CA LEU A 123 21.16 -1.28 -1.79
C LEU A 123 20.78 -2.73 -2.11
N LEU A 124 20.78 -3.61 -1.09
CA LEU A 124 20.33 -5.00 -1.24
C LEU A 124 18.85 -5.10 -1.62
N LEU A 125 17.98 -4.27 -1.02
CA LEU A 125 16.58 -4.19 -1.39
C LEU A 125 16.40 -3.73 -2.84
N GLY A 126 17.11 -2.69 -3.26
CA GLY A 126 17.09 -2.23 -4.65
C GLY A 126 17.52 -3.30 -5.64
N LEU A 127 18.58 -4.03 -5.32
CA LEU A 127 19.07 -5.13 -6.12
C LEU A 127 18.06 -6.29 -6.19
N PHE A 128 17.43 -6.63 -5.05
CA PHE A 128 16.38 -7.63 -5.00
C PHE A 128 15.18 -7.25 -5.87
N VAL A 129 14.75 -5.97 -5.85
CA VAL A 129 13.66 -5.46 -6.70
C VAL A 129 14.01 -5.59 -8.17
N LEU A 130 15.25 -5.28 -8.57
CA LEU A 130 15.70 -5.39 -9.97
C LEU A 130 15.72 -6.83 -10.47
N PHE A 131 16.14 -7.79 -9.64
CA PHE A 131 16.18 -9.20 -10.04
C PHE A 131 14.83 -9.90 -9.98
N ASN A 132 13.92 -9.47 -9.10
CA ASN A 132 12.62 -10.10 -8.89
C ASN A 132 11.49 -9.06 -8.80
N PRO A 133 11.18 -8.32 -9.89
CA PRO A 133 10.25 -7.20 -9.83
C PRO A 133 8.83 -7.61 -9.38
N PHE A 134 8.32 -8.75 -9.84
CA PHE A 134 6.97 -9.20 -9.49
C PHE A 134 6.87 -9.66 -8.04
N LYS A 135 7.86 -10.39 -7.51
CA LYS A 135 7.88 -10.78 -6.10
C LYS A 135 8.08 -9.57 -5.18
N ALA A 136 8.91 -8.63 -5.60
CA ALA A 136 9.11 -7.38 -4.86
C ALA A 136 7.82 -6.54 -4.82
N ALA A 137 7.03 -6.55 -5.88
CA ALA A 137 5.74 -5.87 -5.95
C ALA A 137 4.72 -6.39 -4.93
N ALA A 138 4.77 -7.66 -4.56
CA ALA A 138 3.90 -8.27 -3.57
C ALA A 138 4.28 -7.93 -2.12
N LEU A 139 5.55 -7.60 -1.85
CA LEU A 139 6.06 -7.38 -0.49
C LEU A 139 5.28 -6.34 0.33
N PRO A 140 4.96 -5.14 -0.18
CA PRO A 140 4.20 -4.15 0.59
C PRO A 140 2.80 -4.66 0.97
N PHE A 141 2.14 -5.41 0.10
CA PHE A 141 0.82 -5.98 0.37
C PHE A 141 0.88 -7.09 1.42
N ILE A 142 1.91 -7.93 1.38
CA ILE A 142 2.16 -8.96 2.39
C ILE A 142 2.45 -8.31 3.74
N LEU A 143 3.28 -7.27 3.80
CA LEU A 143 3.58 -6.54 5.04
C LEU A 143 2.33 -5.88 5.63
N ILE A 144 1.51 -5.23 4.79
CA ILE A 144 0.24 -4.64 5.22
C ILE A 144 -0.71 -5.74 5.73
N GLY A 145 -0.84 -6.86 5.02
CA GLY A 145 -1.67 -7.99 5.42
C GLY A 145 -1.27 -8.56 6.77
N VAL A 146 0.01 -8.79 6.99
CA VAL A 146 0.57 -9.24 8.27
C VAL A 146 0.30 -8.20 9.38
N GLY A 147 0.55 -6.91 9.11
CA GLY A 147 0.28 -5.82 10.04
C GLY A 147 -1.19 -5.74 10.44
N CYS A 148 -2.12 -5.89 9.50
CA CYS A 148 -3.56 -5.92 9.77
C CYS A 148 -3.95 -7.11 10.66
N ILE A 149 -3.38 -8.28 10.44
CA ILE A 149 -3.65 -9.47 11.28
C ILE A 149 -3.15 -9.24 12.70
N PHE A 150 -1.92 -8.75 12.87
CA PHE A 150 -1.40 -8.41 14.20
C PHE A 150 -2.25 -7.33 14.89
N GLY A 151 -2.67 -6.30 14.16
CA GLY A 151 -3.56 -5.26 14.66
C GLY A 151 -4.90 -5.82 15.11
N ALA A 152 -5.53 -6.67 14.30
CA ALA A 152 -6.81 -7.30 14.63
C ALA A 152 -6.72 -8.20 15.86
N ILE A 153 -5.64 -8.95 16.03
CA ILE A 153 -5.38 -9.78 17.21
C ILE A 153 -5.26 -8.90 18.46
N ASN A 154 -4.49 -7.82 18.37
CA ASN A 154 -4.29 -6.90 19.48
C ASN A 154 -5.60 -6.21 19.87
N ASP A 155 -6.39 -5.75 18.90
CA ASP A 155 -7.71 -5.16 19.14
C ASP A 155 -8.68 -6.16 19.77
N LEU A 156 -8.65 -7.43 19.37
CA LEU A 156 -9.46 -8.49 19.96
C LEU A 156 -9.08 -8.73 21.42
N VAL A 157 -7.80 -8.83 21.74
CA VAL A 157 -7.29 -8.98 23.11
C VAL A 157 -7.71 -7.79 23.97
N ALA A 158 -7.59 -6.57 23.46
CA ALA A 158 -8.02 -5.36 24.15
C ALA A 158 -9.54 -5.36 24.42
N ALA A 159 -10.34 -5.73 23.43
CA ALA A 159 -11.80 -5.84 23.56
C ALA A 159 -12.22 -6.87 24.63
N LEU A 160 -11.54 -8.02 24.68
CA LEU A 160 -11.78 -9.06 25.67
C LEU A 160 -11.42 -8.59 27.09
N ARG A 161 -10.30 -7.87 27.25
CA ARG A 161 -9.90 -7.30 28.54
C ARG A 161 -10.89 -6.25 29.03
N THR A 162 -11.33 -5.34 28.17
CA THR A 162 -12.30 -4.30 28.51
C THR A 162 -13.67 -4.88 28.85
N SER A 163 -14.09 -5.94 28.19
CA SER A 163 -15.37 -6.61 28.50
C SER A 163 -15.36 -7.31 29.87
N ARG A 164 -14.21 -7.87 30.27
CA ARG A 164 -14.02 -8.47 31.62
C ARG A 164 -14.05 -7.40 32.72
N GLN A 165 -13.41 -6.27 32.50
CA GLN A 165 -13.40 -5.15 33.46
C GLN A 165 -14.80 -4.55 33.63
N ARG A 166 -15.56 -4.37 32.55
CA ARG A 166 -16.94 -3.88 32.65
C ARG A 166 -17.87 -4.85 33.44
N LYS A 167 -17.69 -6.16 33.29
CA LYS A 167 -18.45 -7.16 34.08
C LYS A 167 -18.05 -7.10 35.54
N ALA A 168 -16.77 -6.92 35.87
CA ALA A 168 -16.31 -6.80 37.26
C ALA A 168 -16.86 -5.55 37.95
N ILE A 169 -16.83 -4.40 37.25
CA ILE A 169 -17.37 -3.14 37.79
C ILE A 169 -18.87 -3.22 37.98
N LYS A 170 -19.63 -3.85 37.05
CA LYS A 170 -21.05 -4.01 37.20
C LYS A 170 -21.41 -4.86 38.40
N HIS A 171 -20.66 -5.93 38.66
CA HIS A 171 -20.89 -6.80 39.83
C HIS A 171 -20.58 -6.08 41.15
N THR A 172 -19.62 -5.17 41.20
CA THR A 172 -19.33 -4.38 42.42
C THR A 172 -20.43 -3.33 42.69
N VAL A 173 -20.94 -2.67 41.65
CA VAL A 173 -22.03 -1.71 41.78
C VAL A 173 -23.35 -2.41 42.21
N ASP A 174 -23.68 -3.55 41.62
CA ASP A 174 -24.88 -4.31 41.95
C ASP A 174 -24.84 -4.82 43.44
N VAL A 175 -23.65 -5.07 44.01
CA VAL A 175 -23.47 -5.48 45.40
C VAL A 175 -23.59 -4.29 46.35
N GLU A 176 -23.05 -3.11 45.98
CA GLU A 176 -23.12 -1.89 46.78
C GLU A 176 -24.55 -1.36 46.88
N ASP A 177 -25.33 -1.43 45.78
CA ASP A 177 -26.75 -1.05 45.79
C ASP A 177 -27.62 -2.02 46.63
N ALA A 178 -27.17 -3.27 46.81
CA ALA A 178 -27.90 -4.26 47.64
C ALA A 178 -27.61 -4.12 49.15
N GLU A 179 -26.49 -3.48 49.54
CA GLU A 179 -26.19 -3.21 50.98
C GLU A 179 -26.83 -1.93 51.50
N VAL A 180 -27.35 -1.06 50.63
CA VAL A 180 -27.94 0.25 51.01
C VAL A 180 -29.45 0.18 51.20
N VAL A 181 -30.11 -0.97 50.94
CA VAL A 181 -31.52 -1.25 51.15
C VAL A 181 -31.73 -2.09 52.40
#